data_727cd028fb773c2ba4fa70bdacdda2f0
#
_entry.id   727cd028fb773c2ba4fa70bdacdda2f0
#
_cell.length_a   1.000
_cell.length_b   1.000
_cell.length_c   1.000
_cell.angle_alpha   90.00
_cell.angle_beta   90.00
_cell.angle_gamma   90.00
#
_symmetry.space_group_name_H-M   'P 1'
#
loop_
_entity.id
_entity.type
_entity.pdbx_description
1 polymer ?
#
loop_
_entity_poly.entity_id
_entity_poly.type
_entity_poly.pdbx_seq_one_letter_code
_entity_poly.pdbx_strand_id
1 'polypeptide(L)'
;MIDPEKHRKLIDFAYAKCLEIPRRKKHCSIILCKNKILAVGINRFKTHPLAVKHGYLFGEVHSELDAYLKCEKRDGLELWNFRFNTHGQMRISRPCPKCLPWCMKVFDKIYHTMD
;
A
#
# COMPACT_ATOMS: atom_id res chain seq x y z
N MET A 1 -8.27 -5.19 10.49
CA MET A 1 -9.11 -4.34 9.62
C MET A 1 -8.93 -2.89 10.01
N ILE A 2 -9.00 -2.00 9.04
CA ILE A 2 -8.83 -0.56 9.28
C ILE A 2 -10.14 0.02 9.82
N ASP A 3 -10.10 0.66 10.98
CA ASP A 3 -11.25 1.30 11.61
C ASP A 3 -11.26 2.79 11.25
N PRO A 4 -12.31 3.30 10.55
CA PRO A 4 -12.34 4.70 10.11
C PRO A 4 -12.23 5.73 11.23
N GLU A 5 -12.74 5.43 12.44
CA GLU A 5 -12.66 6.37 13.56
C GLU A 5 -11.31 6.30 14.26
N LYS A 6 -10.86 5.08 14.59
CA LYS A 6 -9.62 4.84 15.32
C LYS A 6 -8.38 5.24 14.52
N HIS A 7 -8.42 5.03 13.19
CA HIS A 7 -7.25 5.22 12.33
C HIS A 7 -7.37 6.47 11.44
N ARG A 8 -8.15 7.47 11.88
CA ARG A 8 -8.45 8.65 11.07
C ARG A 8 -7.20 9.39 10.59
N LYS A 9 -6.21 9.57 11.44
CA LYS A 9 -4.98 10.29 11.06
C LYS A 9 -4.24 9.56 9.93
N LEU A 10 -4.17 8.23 10.02
CA LEU A 10 -3.48 7.42 9.02
C LEU A 10 -4.26 7.43 7.70
N ILE A 11 -5.59 7.37 7.79
CA ILE A 11 -6.46 7.45 6.61
C ILE A 11 -6.29 8.80 5.89
N ASP A 12 -6.29 9.89 6.65
CA ASP A 12 -6.13 11.23 6.07
C ASP A 12 -4.76 11.41 5.42
N PHE A 13 -3.72 10.87 6.04
CA PHE A 13 -2.38 10.86 5.46
C PHE A 13 -2.34 10.08 4.15
N ALA A 14 -2.94 8.88 4.13
CA ALA A 14 -3.00 8.05 2.92
C ALA A 14 -3.79 8.74 1.81
N TYR A 15 -4.90 9.37 2.16
CA TYR A 15 -5.71 10.11 1.18
C TYR A 15 -4.93 11.26 0.55
N ALA A 16 -4.21 12.02 1.36
CA ALA A 16 -3.38 13.12 0.85
C ALA A 16 -2.32 12.60 -0.13
N LYS A 17 -1.72 11.46 0.15
CA LYS A 17 -0.77 10.84 -0.77
C LYS A 17 -1.44 10.38 -2.06
N CYS A 18 -2.65 9.85 -1.98
CA CYS A 18 -3.40 9.41 -3.15
C CYS A 18 -3.81 10.56 -4.07
N LEU A 19 -3.95 11.78 -3.56
CA LEU A 19 -4.23 12.95 -4.39
C LEU A 19 -3.11 13.26 -5.39
N GLU A 20 -1.90 12.75 -5.15
CA GLU A 20 -0.77 12.91 -6.06
C GLU A 20 -0.83 11.96 -7.25
N ILE A 21 -1.76 10.98 -7.23
CA ILE A 21 -1.87 9.96 -8.29
C ILE A 21 -2.80 10.48 -9.39
N PRO A 22 -2.33 10.62 -10.65
CA PRO A 22 -3.13 11.18 -11.75
C PRO A 22 -4.07 10.15 -12.38
N ARG A 23 -4.52 9.15 -11.66
CA ARG A 23 -5.36 8.06 -12.17
C ARG A 23 -6.54 7.80 -11.26
N ARG A 24 -7.55 7.05 -11.79
CA ARG A 24 -8.77 6.74 -11.03
C ARG A 24 -8.52 5.80 -9.87
N LYS A 25 -7.66 4.79 -10.09
CA LYS A 25 -7.31 3.85 -9.03
C LYS A 25 -6.21 4.46 -8.19
N LYS A 26 -6.53 4.77 -6.95
CA LYS A 26 -5.62 5.46 -6.03
C LYS A 26 -5.34 4.55 -4.86
N HIS A 27 -4.14 3.95 -4.85
CA HIS A 27 -3.69 3.05 -3.80
C HIS A 27 -2.53 3.67 -3.05
N CYS A 28 -2.56 3.53 -1.72
CA CYS A 28 -1.46 3.94 -0.86
C CYS A 28 -1.17 2.83 0.12
N SER A 29 0.11 2.48 0.26
CA SER A 29 0.57 1.52 1.25
C SER A 29 1.50 2.21 2.21
N ILE A 30 1.27 2.04 3.52
CA ILE A 30 2.09 2.61 4.56
C ILE A 30 2.71 1.46 5.34
N ILE A 31 4.03 1.51 5.52
CA ILE A 31 4.73 0.53 6.34
C ILE A 31 5.03 1.14 7.68
N LEU A 32 4.52 0.51 8.75
CA LEU A 32 4.76 0.91 10.12
C LEU A 32 5.62 -0.11 10.83
N CYS A 33 6.41 0.38 11.77
CA CYS A 33 7.10 -0.44 12.76
C CYS A 33 6.99 0.26 14.11
N LYS A 34 6.38 -0.42 15.09
CA LYS A 34 6.16 0.15 16.44
C LYS A 34 5.51 1.54 16.38
N ASN A 35 4.44 1.65 15.61
CA ASN A 35 3.66 2.88 15.41
C ASN A 35 4.41 4.02 14.70
N LYS A 36 5.56 3.73 14.10
CA LYS A 36 6.34 4.72 13.35
C LYS A 36 6.26 4.42 11.86
N ILE A 37 5.97 5.46 11.06
CA ILE A 37 5.95 5.32 9.60
C ILE A 37 7.38 5.20 9.08
N LEU A 38 7.68 4.08 8.41
CA LEU A 38 8.99 3.84 7.82
C LEU A 38 9.03 4.09 6.32
N ALA A 39 7.91 3.85 5.64
CA ALA A 39 7.86 4.04 4.20
C ALA A 39 6.41 4.24 3.76
N VAL A 40 6.24 4.94 2.64
CA VAL A 40 4.93 5.16 2.01
C VAL A 40 5.09 4.87 0.52
N GLY A 41 4.19 4.07 -0.02
CA GLY A 41 4.16 3.76 -1.45
C GLY A 41 2.82 4.10 -2.06
N ILE A 42 2.86 4.46 -3.33
CA ILE A 42 1.65 4.67 -4.14
C ILE A 42 1.80 3.84 -5.41
N ASN A 43 0.67 3.53 -6.06
CA ASN A 43 0.75 2.82 -7.33
C ASN A 43 1.43 3.71 -8.38
N ARG A 44 2.46 3.16 -9.01
CA ARG A 44 3.28 3.87 -10.01
C ARG A 44 3.18 3.19 -11.36
N PHE A 45 3.33 3.99 -12.40
CA PHE A 45 3.24 3.52 -13.79
C PHE A 45 4.63 3.53 -14.40
N LYS A 46 5.49 2.65 -13.88
CA LYS A 46 6.86 2.45 -14.37
C LYS A 46 7.23 0.98 -14.26
N THR A 47 8.16 0.52 -15.06
CA THR A 47 8.69 -0.84 -15.00
C THR A 47 9.80 -0.92 -13.96
N HIS A 48 9.76 -1.94 -13.13
CA HIS A 48 10.81 -2.23 -12.16
C HIS A 48 11.15 -3.73 -12.22
N PRO A 49 12.43 -4.11 -12.20
CA PRO A 49 12.82 -5.53 -12.30
C PRO A 49 12.18 -6.42 -11.25
N LEU A 50 12.06 -5.96 -10.00
CA LEU A 50 11.41 -6.73 -8.94
C LEU A 50 9.91 -6.89 -9.17
N ALA A 51 9.26 -5.89 -9.75
CA ALA A 51 7.84 -6.00 -10.09
C ALA A 51 7.63 -7.07 -11.15
N VAL A 52 8.47 -7.10 -12.18
CA VAL A 52 8.41 -8.12 -13.23
C VAL A 52 8.66 -9.50 -12.64
N LYS A 53 9.64 -9.63 -11.73
CA LYS A 53 9.96 -10.89 -11.05
C LYS A 53 8.77 -11.42 -10.26
N HIS A 54 7.95 -10.55 -9.67
CA HIS A 54 6.75 -10.94 -8.91
C HIS A 54 5.51 -11.11 -9.80
N GLY A 55 5.65 -11.03 -11.12
CA GLY A 55 4.57 -11.30 -12.05
C GLY A 55 3.69 -10.10 -12.39
N TYR A 56 4.12 -8.89 -12.06
CA TYR A 56 3.39 -7.68 -12.45
C TYR A 56 3.60 -7.37 -13.93
N LEU A 57 2.64 -6.65 -14.51
CA LEU A 57 2.75 -6.21 -15.88
C LEU A 57 3.83 -5.13 -16.04
N PHE A 58 4.39 -5.03 -17.24
CA PHE A 58 5.33 -3.95 -17.55
C PHE A 58 4.63 -2.60 -17.38
N GLY A 59 5.37 -1.64 -16.86
CA GLY A 59 4.86 -0.30 -16.68
C GLY A 59 4.01 -0.11 -15.42
N GLU A 60 3.99 -1.08 -14.51
CA GLU A 60 3.26 -0.90 -13.25
C GLU A 60 4.08 -1.38 -12.04
N VAL A 61 3.98 -0.63 -10.95
CA VAL A 61 4.47 -1.01 -9.64
C VAL A 61 3.33 -0.76 -8.65
N HIS A 62 2.86 -1.80 -7.99
CA HIS A 62 1.79 -1.69 -7.00
C HIS A 62 2.29 -0.96 -5.76
N SER A 63 1.37 -0.33 -5.01
CA SER A 63 1.73 0.49 -3.85
C SER A 63 2.48 -0.30 -2.77
N GLU A 64 2.12 -1.56 -2.56
CA GLU A 64 2.80 -2.42 -1.57
C GLU A 64 4.28 -2.59 -1.92
N LEU A 65 4.57 -2.89 -3.17
CA LEU A 65 5.95 -3.06 -3.61
C LEU A 65 6.69 -1.72 -3.62
N ASP A 66 6.04 -0.64 -4.04
CA ASP A 66 6.64 0.70 -4.01
C ASP A 66 7.06 1.07 -2.58
N ALA A 67 6.20 0.82 -1.59
CA ALA A 67 6.52 1.06 -0.18
C ALA A 67 7.67 0.18 0.30
N TYR A 68 7.63 -1.11 -0.03
CA TYR A 68 8.65 -2.06 0.40
C TYR A 68 10.04 -1.73 -0.16
N LEU A 69 10.10 -1.29 -1.42
CA LEU A 69 11.35 -0.88 -2.05
C LEU A 69 11.98 0.34 -1.38
N LYS A 70 11.17 1.21 -0.77
CA LYS A 70 11.63 2.39 -0.05
C LYS A 70 11.95 2.12 1.41
N CYS A 71 11.56 0.96 1.92
CA CYS A 71 11.74 0.62 3.33
C CYS A 71 13.10 -0.06 3.54
N GLU A 72 13.94 0.53 4.39
CA GLU A 72 15.27 -0.02 4.66
C GLU A 72 15.24 -1.15 5.68
N LYS A 73 14.34 -1.07 6.67
CA LYS A 73 14.17 -2.11 7.67
C LYS A 73 13.43 -3.31 7.07
N ARG A 74 13.72 -4.53 7.54
CA ARG A 74 13.15 -5.77 7.00
C ARG A 74 12.39 -6.61 8.02
N ASP A 75 12.46 -6.28 9.32
CA ASP A 75 11.83 -7.05 10.39
C ASP A 75 10.81 -6.23 11.15
N GLY A 76 9.77 -6.89 11.66
CA GLY A 76 8.77 -6.26 12.51
C GLY A 76 7.89 -5.26 11.78
N LEU A 77 7.62 -5.50 10.52
CA LEU A 77 6.90 -4.55 9.66
C LEU A 77 5.41 -4.83 9.65
N GLU A 78 4.62 -3.77 9.66
CA GLU A 78 3.18 -3.84 9.42
C GLU A 78 2.86 -3.11 8.13
N LEU A 79 2.06 -3.74 7.28
CA LEU A 79 1.58 -3.13 6.05
C LEU A 79 0.18 -2.60 6.28
N TRP A 80 -0.05 -1.33 5.92
CA TRP A 80 -1.36 -0.69 5.98
C TRP A 80 -1.74 -0.26 4.58
N ASN A 81 -2.74 -0.93 4.00
CA ASN A 81 -3.18 -0.66 2.63
C ASN A 81 -4.45 0.16 2.60
N PHE A 82 -4.44 1.18 1.76
CA PHE A 82 -5.58 2.06 1.53
C PHE A 82 -5.87 2.16 0.05
N ARG A 83 -7.14 2.29 -0.27
CA ARG A 83 -7.60 2.55 -1.63
C ARG A 83 -8.74 3.53 -1.59
N PHE A 84 -8.71 4.51 -2.50
CA PHE A 84 -9.76 5.51 -2.62
C PHE A 84 -10.26 5.58 -4.05
N ASN A 85 -11.54 5.91 -4.21
CA ASN A 85 -12.09 6.22 -5.53
C ASN A 85 -11.87 7.72 -5.82
N THR A 86 -12.37 8.17 -6.99
CA THR A 86 -12.21 9.58 -7.40
C THR A 86 -12.99 10.55 -6.52
N HIS A 87 -13.94 10.06 -5.72
CA HIS A 87 -14.73 10.86 -4.78
C HIS A 87 -14.16 10.86 -3.36
N GLY A 88 -12.99 10.25 -3.15
CA GLY A 88 -12.35 10.20 -1.85
C GLY A 88 -12.90 9.17 -0.89
N GLN A 89 -13.74 8.25 -1.36
CA GLN A 89 -14.30 7.18 -0.55
C GLN A 89 -13.34 6.00 -0.47
N MET A 90 -13.17 5.42 0.73
CA MET A 90 -12.36 4.21 0.89
C MET A 90 -13.04 3.02 0.24
N ARG A 91 -12.21 2.19 -0.41
CA ARG A 91 -12.64 0.96 -1.09
C ARG A 91 -11.87 -0.23 -0.56
N ILE A 92 -12.21 -1.43 -1.02
CA ILE A 92 -11.47 -2.65 -0.67
C ILE A 92 -10.01 -2.45 -1.01
N SER A 93 -9.14 -2.65 -0.02
CA SER A 93 -7.70 -2.43 -0.18
C SER A 93 -6.86 -3.67 0.13
N ARG A 94 -7.48 -4.87 0.16
CA ARG A 94 -6.73 -6.11 0.33
C ARG A 94 -5.70 -6.26 -0.79
N PRO A 95 -4.46 -6.69 -0.49
CA PRO A 95 -3.46 -6.93 -1.53
C PRO A 95 -4.00 -7.86 -2.62
N CYS A 96 -3.67 -7.57 -3.87
CA CYS A 96 -4.13 -8.39 -4.99
C CYS A 96 -3.48 -9.78 -4.94
N PRO A 97 -3.97 -10.76 -5.74
CA PRO A 97 -3.40 -12.12 -5.75
C PRO A 97 -1.92 -12.17 -6.08
N LYS A 98 -1.36 -11.18 -6.76
CA LYS A 98 0.08 -11.11 -7.05
C LYS A 98 0.88 -10.56 -5.87
N CYS A 99 0.30 -9.61 -5.12
CA CYS A 99 0.96 -9.00 -3.96
C CYS A 99 0.87 -9.89 -2.72
N LEU A 100 -0.29 -10.51 -2.49
CA LEU A 100 -0.58 -11.20 -1.24
C LEU A 100 0.46 -12.24 -0.83
N PRO A 101 0.93 -13.15 -1.74
CA PRO A 101 1.89 -14.18 -1.33
C PRO A 101 3.19 -13.63 -0.77
N TRP A 102 3.79 -12.61 -1.41
CA TRP A 102 5.03 -12.07 -0.90
C TRP A 102 4.81 -11.14 0.29
N CYS A 103 3.68 -10.43 0.34
CA CYS A 103 3.33 -9.59 1.48
C CYS A 103 3.19 -10.43 2.76
N MET A 104 2.58 -11.60 2.66
CA MET A 104 2.42 -12.50 3.81
C MET A 104 3.76 -13.03 4.32
N LYS A 105 4.79 -13.07 3.48
CA LYS A 105 6.13 -13.51 3.88
C LYS A 105 6.92 -12.42 4.58
N VAL A 106 6.75 -11.15 4.16
CA VAL A 106 7.61 -10.06 4.64
C VAL A 106 6.99 -9.19 5.72
N PHE A 107 5.66 -9.17 5.85
CA PHE A 107 4.97 -8.36 6.85
C PHE A 107 4.42 -9.23 7.98
N ASP A 108 4.62 -8.80 9.22
CA ASP A 108 4.06 -9.49 10.39
C ASP A 108 2.55 -9.35 10.45
N LYS A 109 2.03 -8.19 10.05
CA LYS A 109 0.59 -7.93 10.01
C LYS A 109 0.25 -7.14 8.75
N ILE A 110 -0.94 -7.38 8.22
CA ILE A 110 -1.46 -6.68 7.05
C ILE A 110 -2.83 -6.12 7.42
N TYR A 111 -2.96 -4.80 7.36
CA TYR A 111 -4.20 -4.09 7.61
C TYR A 111 -4.76 -3.55 6.30
N HIS A 112 -6.05 -3.75 6.06
CA HIS A 112 -6.71 -3.27 4.87
C HIS A 112 -8.20 -3.09 5.12
N THR A 113 -8.88 -2.39 4.22
CA THR A 113 -10.33 -2.28 4.28
C THR A 113 -10.96 -3.49 3.59
N MET A 114 -12.09 -3.93 4.13
CA MET A 114 -12.96 -4.95 3.53
C MET A 114 -14.35 -4.37 3.43
N ASP A 115 -15.00 -4.67 2.34
CA ASP A 115 -16.41 -4.26 2.18
C ASP A 115 -17.32 -5.17 2.97
#